data_336872f5ddbc6144187fb184fd1866f3
#
_entry.id   336872f5ddbc6144187fb184fd1866f3
#
_cell.length_a   1.000
_cell.length_b   1.000
_cell.length_c   1.000
_cell.angle_alpha   90.00
_cell.angle_beta   90.00
_cell.angle_gamma   90.00
#
_symmetry.space_group_name_H-M   'P 1'
#
loop_
_entity.id
_entity.type
_entity.pdbx_description
1 polymer ?
#
loop_
_entity_poly.entity_id
_entity_poly.type
_entity_poly.pdbx_seq_one_letter_code
_entity_poly.pdbx_strand_id
1 'polypeptide(L)'
;MNHVLIVDDDADSAATMRELVGVDRFSVAVAHTLRDARRQMAMQPPSLVLLDLQLPDGNGMDLFGDQQVPQDSQIVLVTGHASLDSSIEALRRGAMDYLVKPVGIGRLEDILSRFLIPTAGLPETATSTLTGAAFDQITPQDRPGAGYCAQEGRFGRLWGGSAPMQRLYQQMERVAGTSVTVFLTGESGTGKEVVAQTLHELSQRRSRPFLAVNCGAISPHLIESEIFGHEKGSFTGADRQHQGFFERAATGTLFLDEITEMSMELQVKLLRVLETGRFMRVGSTQTLQTDVRVIAATNRCPYEAVASGKLREDL
;
A
#
# COMPACT_ATOMS: atom_id res chain seq x y z
N MET A 1 20.49 -12.59 -13.57
CA MET A 1 20.37 -11.20 -13.13
C MET A 1 19.00 -10.71 -13.56
N ASN A 2 18.18 -10.21 -12.65
CA ASN A 2 16.85 -9.74 -13.03
C ASN A 2 16.97 -8.51 -13.93
N HIS A 3 16.13 -8.46 -14.97
CA HIS A 3 16.16 -7.39 -15.96
C HIS A 3 15.09 -6.35 -15.63
N VAL A 4 15.47 -5.07 -15.58
CA VAL A 4 14.59 -3.92 -15.34
C VAL A 4 14.57 -3.05 -16.58
N LEU A 5 13.37 -2.75 -17.08
CA LEU A 5 13.17 -1.82 -18.18
C LEU A 5 12.58 -0.51 -17.63
N ILE A 6 13.25 0.60 -17.88
CA ILE A 6 12.80 1.94 -17.58
C ILE A 6 12.23 2.53 -18.86
N VAL A 7 10.97 3.00 -18.80
CA VAL A 7 10.29 3.64 -19.95
C VAL A 7 9.92 5.06 -19.54
N ASP A 8 10.69 6.03 -20.02
CA ASP A 8 10.57 7.44 -19.65
C ASP A 8 11.11 8.31 -20.79
N ASP A 9 10.35 9.29 -21.24
CA ASP A 9 10.74 10.18 -22.34
C ASP A 9 11.78 11.23 -21.90
N ASP A 10 11.82 11.57 -20.60
CA ASP A 10 12.81 12.46 -20.02
C ASP A 10 14.12 11.69 -19.74
N ALA A 11 15.16 12.04 -20.48
CA ALA A 11 16.48 11.42 -20.36
C ALA A 11 17.11 11.61 -18.97
N ASP A 12 16.89 12.76 -18.31
CA ASP A 12 17.45 13.06 -16.99
C ASP A 12 16.73 12.23 -15.89
N SER A 13 15.41 12.11 -16.01
CA SER A 13 14.59 11.26 -15.16
C SER A 13 14.98 9.79 -15.32
N ALA A 14 15.12 9.31 -16.54
CA ALA A 14 15.54 7.94 -16.84
C ALA A 14 16.96 7.63 -16.31
N ALA A 15 17.90 8.57 -16.44
CA ALA A 15 19.25 8.43 -15.91
C ALA A 15 19.25 8.35 -14.39
N THR A 16 18.49 9.22 -13.72
CA THR A 16 18.34 9.20 -12.27
C THR A 16 17.75 7.87 -11.79
N MET A 17 16.69 7.39 -12.42
CA MET A 17 16.09 6.09 -12.08
C MET A 17 17.07 4.93 -12.30
N ARG A 18 17.86 4.98 -13.37
CA ARG A 18 18.88 3.96 -13.65
C ARG A 18 19.96 3.89 -12.56
N GLU A 19 20.40 5.04 -12.04
CA GLU A 19 21.33 5.09 -10.90
C GLU A 19 20.69 4.53 -9.63
N LEU A 20 19.44 4.90 -9.36
CA LEU A 20 18.70 4.43 -8.18
C LEU A 20 18.42 2.92 -8.22
N VAL A 21 18.12 2.35 -9.38
CA VAL A 21 17.94 0.90 -9.55
C VAL A 21 19.26 0.14 -9.29
N GLY A 22 20.39 0.74 -9.62
CA GLY A 22 21.72 0.16 -9.39
C GLY A 22 22.09 -0.86 -10.46
N VAL A 23 22.92 -0.44 -11.41
CA VAL A 23 23.42 -1.28 -12.52
C VAL A 23 24.27 -2.48 -12.07
N ASP A 24 24.76 -2.46 -10.85
CA ASP A 24 25.52 -3.58 -10.26
C ASP A 24 24.61 -4.72 -9.77
N ARG A 25 23.33 -4.45 -9.54
CA ARG A 25 22.35 -5.40 -9.00
C ARG A 25 21.40 -5.94 -10.05
N PHE A 26 21.09 -5.12 -11.07
CA PHE A 26 20.12 -5.41 -12.13
C PHE A 26 20.70 -5.15 -13.50
N SER A 27 20.25 -5.90 -14.50
CA SER A 27 20.43 -5.52 -15.90
C SER A 27 19.40 -4.46 -16.24
N VAL A 28 19.81 -3.22 -16.52
CA VAL A 28 18.90 -2.09 -16.75
C VAL A 28 18.92 -1.66 -18.20
N ALA A 29 17.76 -1.65 -18.84
CA ALA A 29 17.54 -1.04 -20.14
C ALA A 29 16.65 0.21 -20.02
N VAL A 30 16.79 1.15 -20.96
CA VAL A 30 16.00 2.38 -21.02
C VAL A 30 15.34 2.47 -22.39
N ALA A 31 14.05 2.81 -22.40
CA ALA A 31 13.28 3.11 -23.60
C ALA A 31 12.62 4.50 -23.44
N HIS A 32 12.57 5.28 -24.51
CA HIS A 32 11.99 6.62 -24.48
C HIS A 32 10.63 6.73 -25.18
N THR A 33 10.13 5.60 -25.69
CA THR A 33 8.84 5.49 -26.36
C THR A 33 8.21 4.13 -26.09
N LEU A 34 6.88 4.04 -26.23
CA LEU A 34 6.17 2.75 -26.17
C LEU A 34 6.64 1.76 -27.21
N ARG A 35 6.93 2.26 -28.42
CA ARG A 35 7.41 1.42 -29.52
C ARG A 35 8.77 0.81 -29.22
N ASP A 36 9.68 1.57 -28.64
CA ASP A 36 11.00 1.08 -28.23
C ASP A 36 10.87 0.13 -27.03
N ALA A 37 10.02 0.43 -26.08
CA ALA A 37 9.72 -0.44 -24.95
C ALA A 37 9.25 -1.82 -25.41
N ARG A 38 8.28 -1.89 -26.33
CA ARG A 38 7.80 -3.16 -26.92
C ARG A 38 8.91 -3.94 -27.58
N ARG A 39 9.76 -3.25 -28.37
CA ARG A 39 10.87 -3.89 -29.05
C ARG A 39 11.87 -4.48 -28.04
N GLN A 40 12.21 -3.74 -26.97
CA GLN A 40 13.13 -4.22 -25.94
C GLN A 40 12.56 -5.39 -25.16
N MET A 41 11.26 -5.37 -24.80
CA MET A 41 10.59 -6.47 -24.13
C MET A 41 10.59 -7.75 -24.98
N ALA A 42 10.44 -7.62 -26.30
CA ALA A 42 10.51 -8.75 -27.23
C ALA A 42 11.92 -9.34 -27.36
N MET A 43 12.97 -8.51 -27.20
CA MET A 43 14.36 -8.97 -27.26
C MET A 43 14.81 -9.59 -25.94
N GLN A 44 14.47 -8.97 -24.83
CA GLN A 44 14.81 -9.42 -23.48
C GLN A 44 13.65 -9.14 -22.52
N PRO A 45 12.88 -10.16 -22.15
CA PRO A 45 11.75 -10.01 -21.22
C PRO A 45 12.21 -9.42 -19.88
N PRO A 46 11.67 -8.25 -19.44
CA PRO A 46 11.99 -7.69 -18.15
C PRO A 46 11.22 -8.36 -17.03
N SER A 47 11.84 -8.48 -15.85
CA SER A 47 11.13 -8.88 -14.62
C SER A 47 10.34 -7.71 -14.05
N LEU A 48 10.82 -6.48 -14.25
CA LEU A 48 10.20 -5.25 -13.76
C LEU A 48 10.24 -4.18 -14.85
N VAL A 49 9.13 -3.48 -15.04
CA VAL A 49 9.01 -2.31 -15.91
C VAL A 49 8.67 -1.10 -15.06
N LEU A 50 9.52 -0.08 -15.07
CA LEU A 50 9.24 1.26 -14.52
C LEU A 50 8.74 2.13 -15.66
N LEU A 51 7.45 2.48 -15.66
CA LEU A 51 6.75 3.04 -16.81
C LEU A 51 6.21 4.43 -16.54
N ASP A 52 6.62 5.43 -17.31
CA ASP A 52 5.93 6.72 -17.30
C ASP A 52 4.59 6.65 -18.03
N LEU A 53 3.64 7.45 -17.56
CA LEU A 53 2.32 7.58 -18.18
C LEU A 53 2.36 8.43 -19.44
N GLN A 54 3.16 9.48 -19.47
CA GLN A 54 3.22 10.43 -20.58
C GLN A 54 4.42 10.11 -21.47
N LEU A 55 4.16 9.53 -22.62
CA LEU A 55 5.18 9.20 -23.60
C LEU A 55 4.86 9.87 -24.94
N PRO A 56 5.86 10.21 -25.76
CA PRO A 56 5.66 10.98 -26.99
C PRO A 56 4.82 10.25 -28.05
N ASP A 57 4.73 8.93 -27.97
CA ASP A 57 4.02 8.07 -28.93
C ASP A 57 2.73 7.45 -28.33
N GLY A 58 2.29 7.86 -27.13
CA GLY A 58 1.04 7.41 -26.53
C GLY A 58 1.01 7.46 -25.01
N ASN A 59 -0.01 6.85 -24.44
CA ASN A 59 -0.15 6.75 -22.98
C ASN A 59 0.47 5.44 -22.48
N GLY A 60 1.30 5.50 -21.43
CA GLY A 60 1.88 4.31 -20.81
C GLY A 60 0.87 3.23 -20.45
N MET A 61 -0.37 3.63 -20.16
CA MET A 61 -1.48 2.71 -19.91
C MET A 61 -1.79 1.76 -21.07
N ASP A 62 -1.35 2.08 -22.29
CA ASP A 62 -1.55 1.23 -23.47
C ASP A 62 -0.68 -0.04 -23.46
N LEU A 63 0.31 -0.12 -22.56
CA LEU A 63 1.07 -1.34 -22.34
C LEU A 63 0.33 -2.38 -21.50
N PHE A 64 -0.68 -1.97 -20.73
CA PHE A 64 -1.49 -2.91 -19.96
C PHE A 64 -2.44 -3.68 -20.88
N GLY A 65 -2.32 -5.00 -20.89
CA GLY A 65 -3.11 -5.86 -21.77
C GLY A 65 -2.53 -6.03 -23.18
N ASP A 66 -1.37 -5.45 -23.46
CA ASP A 66 -0.64 -5.69 -24.70
C ASP A 66 -0.06 -7.12 -24.69
N GLN A 67 -0.31 -7.88 -25.75
CA GLN A 67 0.18 -9.25 -25.89
C GLN A 67 1.72 -9.35 -25.97
N GLN A 68 2.39 -8.24 -26.22
CA GLN A 68 3.86 -8.18 -26.29
C GLN A 68 4.51 -8.01 -24.91
N VAL A 69 3.73 -7.68 -23.87
CA VAL A 69 4.22 -7.63 -22.48
C VAL A 69 4.22 -9.05 -21.92
N PRO A 70 5.38 -9.56 -21.48
CA PRO A 70 5.48 -10.90 -20.88
C PRO A 70 4.57 -11.02 -19.65
N GLN A 71 3.88 -12.13 -19.49
CA GLN A 71 2.93 -12.34 -18.38
C GLN A 71 3.57 -12.27 -16.99
N ASP A 72 4.87 -12.59 -16.92
CA ASP A 72 5.64 -12.56 -15.66
C ASP A 72 6.25 -11.20 -15.36
N SER A 73 6.14 -10.22 -16.27
CA SER A 73 6.66 -8.87 -16.05
C SER A 73 5.75 -8.09 -15.12
N GLN A 74 6.34 -7.53 -14.06
CA GLN A 74 5.63 -6.62 -13.16
C GLN A 74 5.79 -5.18 -13.67
N ILE A 75 4.69 -4.43 -13.71
CA ILE A 75 4.71 -3.03 -14.14
C ILE A 75 4.48 -2.13 -12.93
N VAL A 76 5.37 -1.18 -12.72
CA VAL A 76 5.25 -0.09 -11.75
C VAL A 76 5.16 1.22 -12.53
N LEU A 77 4.13 1.99 -12.28
CA LEU A 77 3.98 3.31 -12.88
C LEU A 77 4.84 4.33 -12.16
N VAL A 78 5.47 5.22 -12.93
CA VAL A 78 6.27 6.35 -12.43
C VAL A 78 5.75 7.62 -13.10
N THR A 79 5.13 8.53 -12.36
CA THR A 79 4.48 9.70 -12.95
C THR A 79 4.80 10.98 -12.21
N GLY A 80 4.99 12.08 -12.95
CA GLY A 80 5.16 13.42 -12.39
C GLY A 80 3.82 14.09 -11.99
N HIS A 81 2.71 13.60 -12.54
CA HIS A 81 1.37 14.09 -12.23
C HIS A 81 0.54 12.90 -11.74
N ALA A 82 0.59 12.65 -10.44
CA ALA A 82 -0.29 11.69 -9.81
C ALA A 82 -1.70 12.27 -9.77
N SER A 83 -2.55 11.92 -10.74
CA SER A 83 -3.98 12.02 -10.49
C SER A 83 -4.45 10.71 -9.86
N LEU A 84 -5.35 10.83 -8.91
CA LEU A 84 -5.94 9.66 -8.25
C LEU A 84 -6.55 8.69 -9.28
N ASP A 85 -7.14 9.23 -10.34
CA ASP A 85 -7.75 8.48 -11.43
C ASP A 85 -6.75 7.61 -12.20
N SER A 86 -5.59 8.17 -12.54
CA SER A 86 -4.55 7.44 -13.27
C SER A 86 -3.93 6.31 -12.43
N SER A 87 -3.76 6.55 -11.12
CA SER A 87 -3.22 5.55 -10.19
C SER A 87 -4.19 4.38 -9.99
N ILE A 88 -5.48 4.66 -9.82
CA ILE A 88 -6.52 3.64 -9.66
C ILE A 88 -6.71 2.85 -10.95
N GLU A 89 -6.73 3.52 -12.10
CA GLU A 89 -6.88 2.87 -13.40
C GLU A 89 -5.69 1.93 -13.67
N ALA A 90 -4.48 2.35 -13.32
CA ALA A 90 -3.29 1.54 -13.44
C ALA A 90 -3.33 0.27 -12.59
N LEU A 91 -3.70 0.40 -11.31
CA LEU A 91 -3.84 -0.75 -10.42
C LEU A 91 -4.96 -1.70 -10.89
N ARG A 92 -6.06 -1.16 -11.43
CA ARG A 92 -7.14 -1.96 -12.05
C ARG A 92 -6.66 -2.74 -13.27
N ARG A 93 -5.78 -2.16 -14.07
CA ARG A 93 -5.19 -2.80 -15.25
C ARG A 93 -4.06 -3.76 -14.94
N GLY A 94 -3.65 -3.87 -13.69
CA GLY A 94 -2.67 -4.84 -13.23
C GLY A 94 -1.28 -4.28 -12.92
N ALA A 95 -1.14 -2.95 -12.76
CA ALA A 95 0.09 -2.39 -12.21
C ALA A 95 0.36 -2.97 -10.82
N MET A 96 1.62 -3.32 -10.56
CA MET A 96 2.06 -3.80 -9.26
C MET A 96 2.04 -2.69 -8.20
N ASP A 97 2.48 -1.48 -8.58
CA ASP A 97 2.54 -0.31 -7.72
C ASP A 97 2.63 0.97 -8.58
N TYR A 98 2.61 2.14 -7.93
CA TYR A 98 2.90 3.40 -8.59
C TYR A 98 3.87 4.26 -7.76
N LEU A 99 4.69 5.05 -8.42
CA LEU A 99 5.65 5.98 -7.84
C LEU A 99 5.39 7.38 -8.38
N VAL A 100 5.54 8.37 -7.51
CA VAL A 100 5.42 9.79 -7.89
C VAL A 100 6.81 10.38 -8.03
N LYS A 101 7.07 11.08 -9.14
CA LYS A 101 8.31 11.84 -9.34
C LYS A 101 8.29 13.11 -8.45
N PRO A 102 9.38 13.46 -7.74
CA PRO A 102 10.66 12.76 -7.70
C PRO A 102 10.59 11.44 -6.91
N VAL A 103 11.15 10.37 -7.48
CA VAL A 103 11.08 9.02 -6.90
C VAL A 103 11.92 8.96 -5.63
N GLY A 104 11.27 8.66 -4.51
CA GLY A 104 11.93 8.47 -3.22
C GLY A 104 12.74 7.16 -3.19
N ILE A 105 14.03 7.25 -2.80
CA ILE A 105 14.98 6.12 -2.78
C ILE A 105 14.41 4.93 -2.00
N GLY A 106 13.90 5.14 -0.78
CA GLY A 106 13.40 4.07 0.08
C GLY A 106 12.25 3.28 -0.55
N ARG A 107 11.30 3.96 -1.22
CA ARG A 107 10.16 3.29 -1.84
C ARG A 107 10.54 2.48 -3.07
N LEU A 108 11.51 2.97 -3.86
CA LEU A 108 12.05 2.21 -4.98
C LEU A 108 12.85 0.99 -4.50
N GLU A 109 13.65 1.13 -3.44
CA GLU A 109 14.39 0.01 -2.82
C GLU A 109 13.45 -1.07 -2.28
N ASP A 110 12.33 -0.70 -1.66
CA ASP A 110 11.30 -1.65 -1.19
C ASP A 110 10.73 -2.49 -2.36
N ILE A 111 10.49 -1.87 -3.50
CA ILE A 111 10.02 -2.56 -4.70
C ILE A 111 11.12 -3.48 -5.25
N LEU A 112 12.34 -2.97 -5.40
CA LEU A 112 13.46 -3.72 -5.96
C LEU A 112 13.88 -4.90 -5.08
N SER A 113 13.76 -4.78 -3.76
CA SER A 113 14.10 -5.85 -2.82
C SER A 113 13.31 -7.14 -3.07
N ARG A 114 12.11 -7.02 -3.60
CA ARG A 114 11.25 -8.17 -3.95
C ARG A 114 11.82 -8.99 -5.12
N PHE A 115 12.68 -8.39 -5.94
CA PHE A 115 13.34 -9.03 -7.09
C PHE A 115 14.78 -9.47 -6.79
N LEU A 116 15.32 -9.15 -5.60
CA LEU A 116 16.67 -9.55 -5.20
C LEU A 116 16.74 -10.93 -4.54
N ILE A 117 15.61 -11.58 -4.25
CA ILE A 117 15.60 -12.93 -3.70
C ILE A 117 16.08 -13.89 -4.79
N PRO A 118 17.22 -14.59 -4.63
CA PRO A 118 17.64 -15.58 -5.61
C PRO A 118 16.63 -16.72 -5.61
N THR A 119 15.99 -16.97 -6.73
CA THR A 119 15.36 -18.26 -7.00
C THR A 119 16.49 -19.29 -7.16
N ALA A 120 17.15 -19.62 -6.06
CA ALA A 120 18.11 -20.70 -6.04
C ALA A 120 17.35 -22.02 -5.94
N GLY A 121 17.16 -22.66 -7.09
CA GLY A 121 17.10 -24.11 -7.22
C GLY A 121 15.83 -24.79 -6.72
N LEU A 122 14.78 -24.78 -7.56
CA LEU A 122 13.94 -25.96 -7.67
C LEU A 122 14.20 -26.59 -9.05
N PRO A 123 14.63 -27.85 -9.16
CA PRO A 123 14.80 -28.49 -10.44
C PRO A 123 13.44 -28.75 -11.09
N GLU A 124 13.30 -28.25 -12.33
CA GLU A 124 12.32 -28.79 -13.26
C GLU A 124 12.68 -30.25 -13.52
N THR A 125 11.98 -31.15 -12.90
CA THR A 125 11.63 -32.50 -13.40
C THR A 125 11.02 -33.29 -12.26
N ALA A 126 9.73 -33.48 -12.32
CA ALA A 126 9.08 -34.74 -11.96
C ALA A 126 7.55 -34.58 -11.98
N THR A 127 6.98 -34.55 -13.19
CA THR A 127 5.64 -35.08 -13.38
C THR A 127 5.78 -36.61 -13.33
N SER A 128 5.42 -37.23 -12.23
CA SER A 128 4.74 -38.50 -12.17
C SER A 128 4.73 -39.07 -10.74
N THR A 129 3.52 -39.42 -10.30
CA THR A 129 3.18 -40.50 -9.37
C THR A 129 4.02 -40.66 -8.09
N LEU A 130 3.48 -40.16 -6.97
CA LEU A 130 3.54 -40.88 -5.70
C LEU A 130 2.24 -40.68 -4.93
N THR A 131 1.44 -41.72 -4.97
CA THR A 131 0.37 -42.07 -4.07
C THR A 131 0.89 -42.20 -2.64
N GLY A 132 0.20 -41.54 -1.70
CA GLY A 132 -0.05 -42.03 -0.35
C GLY A 132 1.12 -42.26 0.59
N ALA A 133 0.96 -41.65 1.74
CA ALA A 133 1.61 -41.92 3.02
C ALA A 133 2.87 -41.10 3.35
N ALA A 134 2.66 -40.12 4.20
CA ALA A 134 3.50 -39.46 5.20
C ALA A 134 3.41 -37.94 5.19
N PHE A 135 2.23 -37.38 5.40
CA PHE A 135 2.03 -35.98 5.81
C PHE A 135 1.11 -35.91 7.02
N ASP A 136 1.50 -36.62 8.06
CA ASP A 136 0.94 -36.37 9.40
C ASP A 136 2.07 -35.81 10.27
N GLN A 137 1.76 -34.66 10.89
CA GLN A 137 2.55 -33.92 11.88
C GLN A 137 3.38 -32.75 11.37
N ILE A 138 2.70 -31.72 10.76
CA ILE A 138 3.09 -30.34 10.92
C ILE A 138 1.80 -29.54 11.13
N THR A 139 1.59 -29.07 12.36
CA THR A 139 0.44 -28.22 12.69
C THR A 139 0.49 -26.91 11.90
N PRO A 140 -0.67 -26.37 11.46
CA PRO A 140 -0.75 -25.15 10.61
C PRO A 140 -0.29 -23.85 11.26
N GLN A 141 0.29 -23.88 12.46
CA GLN A 141 0.56 -22.70 13.28
C GLN A 141 1.96 -22.09 13.10
N ASP A 142 2.89 -22.70 12.36
CA ASP A 142 4.30 -22.26 12.36
C ASP A 142 4.84 -21.73 11.02
N ARG A 143 3.99 -21.34 10.06
CA ARG A 143 4.46 -20.68 8.84
C ARG A 143 4.05 -19.23 8.81
N PRO A 144 4.97 -18.25 8.95
CA PRO A 144 4.70 -16.88 8.58
C PRO A 144 4.59 -16.84 7.04
N GLY A 145 3.39 -16.61 6.53
CA GLY A 145 3.12 -16.48 5.08
C GLY A 145 2.45 -17.69 4.42
N ALA A 146 1.91 -18.65 5.18
CA ALA A 146 1.02 -19.67 4.61
C ALA A 146 -0.30 -18.97 4.22
N GLY A 147 -0.53 -18.80 2.90
CA GLY A 147 -1.75 -18.24 2.36
C GLY A 147 -2.96 -18.85 3.07
N TYR A 148 -3.78 -17.98 3.65
CA TYR A 148 -5.10 -18.37 4.09
C TYR A 148 -5.90 -18.69 2.84
N CYS A 149 -5.81 -19.95 2.39
CA CYS A 149 -6.71 -20.44 1.36
C CYS A 149 -8.13 -20.14 1.83
N ALA A 150 -8.89 -19.47 0.98
CA ALA A 150 -10.33 -19.25 1.18
C ALA A 150 -11.05 -20.62 1.07
N GLN A 151 -10.82 -21.49 2.07
CA GLN A 151 -11.53 -22.74 2.21
C GLN A 151 -12.92 -22.42 2.74
N GLU A 152 -13.94 -22.79 1.98
CA GLU A 152 -15.35 -22.69 2.35
C GLU A 152 -15.91 -21.25 2.50
N GLY A 153 -15.40 -20.25 1.74
CA GLY A 153 -15.97 -18.90 1.78
C GLY A 153 -15.63 -18.11 3.04
N ARG A 154 -14.57 -18.48 3.78
CA ARG A 154 -14.10 -17.77 4.97
C ARG A 154 -12.68 -17.23 4.77
N PHE A 155 -12.44 -15.97 5.15
CA PHE A 155 -11.14 -15.34 5.15
C PHE A 155 -10.95 -14.48 6.42
N GLY A 156 -10.16 -14.97 7.36
CA GLY A 156 -10.06 -14.38 8.69
C GLY A 156 -11.42 -14.31 9.39
N ARG A 157 -11.87 -13.09 9.67
CA ARG A 157 -13.21 -12.83 10.27
C ARG A 157 -14.31 -12.64 9.23
N LEU A 158 -13.98 -12.58 7.95
CA LEU A 158 -14.92 -12.33 6.87
C LEU A 158 -15.52 -13.63 6.35
N TRP A 159 -16.81 -13.56 5.96
CA TRP A 159 -17.53 -14.67 5.36
C TRP A 159 -18.11 -14.24 4.01
N GLY A 160 -17.93 -15.05 3.00
CA GLY A 160 -18.52 -14.83 1.69
C GLY A 160 -17.76 -15.57 0.59
N GLY A 161 -18.49 -16.31 -0.25
CA GLY A 161 -17.95 -17.06 -1.39
C GLY A 161 -18.18 -16.37 -2.74
N SER A 162 -18.81 -15.18 -2.77
CA SER A 162 -19.10 -14.48 -4.02
C SER A 162 -17.82 -14.00 -4.72
N ALA A 163 -17.84 -13.84 -6.05
CA ALA A 163 -16.68 -13.37 -6.81
C ALA A 163 -16.16 -12.00 -6.37
N PRO A 164 -16.98 -11.02 -5.96
CA PRO A 164 -16.48 -9.78 -5.36
C PRO A 164 -15.73 -10.00 -4.04
N MET A 165 -16.22 -10.88 -3.17
CA MET A 165 -15.56 -11.20 -1.91
C MET A 165 -14.21 -11.90 -2.14
N GLN A 166 -14.13 -12.82 -3.08
CA GLN A 166 -12.88 -13.48 -3.43
C GLN A 166 -11.82 -12.48 -3.94
N ARG A 167 -12.23 -11.50 -4.75
CA ARG A 167 -11.34 -10.42 -5.18
C ARG A 167 -10.86 -9.55 -4.01
N LEU A 168 -11.77 -9.23 -3.08
CA LEU A 168 -11.41 -8.49 -1.86
C LEU A 168 -10.38 -9.27 -1.03
N TYR A 169 -10.56 -10.58 -0.83
CA TYR A 169 -9.63 -11.43 -0.09
C TYR A 169 -8.24 -11.43 -0.74
N GLN A 170 -8.15 -11.56 -2.06
CA GLN A 170 -6.88 -11.47 -2.79
C GLN A 170 -6.19 -10.12 -2.60
N GLN A 171 -6.94 -9.01 -2.61
CA GLN A 171 -6.38 -7.68 -2.34
C GLN A 171 -5.87 -7.57 -0.91
N MET A 172 -6.66 -8.04 0.06
CA MET A 172 -6.27 -8.04 1.47
C MET A 172 -5.01 -8.86 1.71
N GLU A 173 -4.90 -10.04 1.11
CA GLU A 173 -3.73 -10.91 1.24
C GLU A 173 -2.44 -10.22 0.75
N ARG A 174 -2.52 -9.51 -0.38
CA ARG A 174 -1.38 -8.77 -0.93
C ARG A 174 -0.89 -7.66 -0.02
N VAL A 175 -1.80 -6.93 0.66
CA VAL A 175 -1.44 -5.76 1.49
C VAL A 175 -1.25 -6.11 2.96
N ALA A 176 -1.75 -7.25 3.44
CA ALA A 176 -1.72 -7.61 4.85
C ALA A 176 -0.29 -7.66 5.41
N GLY A 177 0.65 -8.25 4.68
CA GLY A 177 2.05 -8.39 5.09
C GLY A 177 2.89 -7.12 4.99
N THR A 178 2.34 -6.02 4.44
CA THR A 178 3.04 -4.76 4.23
C THR A 178 2.76 -3.76 5.33
N SER A 179 3.55 -2.69 5.43
CA SER A 179 3.31 -1.55 6.33
C SER A 179 2.56 -0.39 5.67
N VAL A 180 2.11 -0.55 4.42
CA VAL A 180 1.42 0.51 3.68
C VAL A 180 0.14 0.93 4.37
N THR A 181 -0.19 2.22 4.26
CA THR A 181 -1.50 2.76 4.63
C THR A 181 -2.57 2.17 3.72
N VAL A 182 -3.69 1.75 4.30
CA VAL A 182 -4.83 1.20 3.56
C VAL A 182 -6.01 2.14 3.69
N PHE A 183 -6.68 2.43 2.58
CA PHE A 183 -7.91 3.22 2.57
C PHE A 183 -9.09 2.35 2.14
N LEU A 184 -10.09 2.22 3.02
CA LEU A 184 -11.28 1.39 2.82
C LEU A 184 -12.47 2.29 2.46
N THR A 185 -13.14 1.98 1.36
CA THR A 185 -14.35 2.68 0.94
C THR A 185 -15.52 1.71 0.89
N GLY A 186 -16.69 2.17 1.28
CA GLY A 186 -17.92 1.35 1.24
C GLY A 186 -19.02 1.94 2.09
N GLU A 187 -20.26 1.61 1.81
CA GLU A 187 -21.43 2.09 2.54
C GLU A 187 -21.35 1.80 4.05
N SER A 188 -22.15 2.50 4.82
CA SER A 188 -22.28 2.21 6.27
C SER A 188 -22.76 0.77 6.47
N GLY A 189 -22.19 0.09 7.46
CA GLY A 189 -22.57 -1.28 7.80
C GLY A 189 -21.99 -2.39 6.91
N THR A 190 -21.15 -2.07 5.91
CA THR A 190 -20.53 -3.08 5.01
C THR A 190 -19.40 -3.89 5.66
N GLY A 191 -19.06 -3.61 6.92
CA GLY A 191 -18.03 -4.36 7.66
C GLY A 191 -16.60 -3.85 7.47
N LYS A 192 -16.40 -2.57 7.19
CA LYS A 192 -15.05 -1.95 7.03
C LYS A 192 -14.14 -2.20 8.25
N GLU A 193 -14.69 -2.13 9.46
CA GLU A 193 -13.93 -2.43 10.68
C GLU A 193 -13.49 -3.91 10.74
N VAL A 194 -14.36 -4.84 10.30
CA VAL A 194 -14.01 -6.28 10.23
C VAL A 194 -12.91 -6.53 9.23
N VAL A 195 -12.92 -5.81 8.09
CA VAL A 195 -11.84 -5.82 7.09
C VAL A 195 -10.54 -5.31 7.70
N ALA A 196 -10.56 -4.16 8.38
CA ALA A 196 -9.40 -3.57 9.03
C ALA A 196 -8.81 -4.50 10.10
N GLN A 197 -9.65 -5.11 10.92
CA GLN A 197 -9.25 -6.07 11.95
C GLN A 197 -8.65 -7.34 11.34
N THR A 198 -9.24 -7.85 10.25
CA THR A 198 -8.70 -9.00 9.52
C THR A 198 -7.33 -8.68 8.91
N LEU A 199 -7.14 -7.48 8.32
CA LEU A 199 -5.85 -7.02 7.81
C LEU A 199 -4.79 -6.96 8.91
N HIS A 200 -5.16 -6.48 10.10
CA HIS A 200 -4.25 -6.46 11.26
C HIS A 200 -3.86 -7.88 11.68
N GLU A 201 -4.82 -8.80 11.82
CA GLU A 201 -4.58 -10.19 12.23
C GLU A 201 -3.71 -10.97 11.24
N LEU A 202 -3.78 -10.63 9.95
CA LEU A 202 -2.95 -11.21 8.89
C LEU A 202 -1.58 -10.51 8.73
N SER A 203 -1.35 -9.40 9.44
CA SER A 203 -0.13 -8.61 9.33
C SER A 203 0.99 -9.13 10.23
N GLN A 204 2.20 -8.59 10.01
CA GLN A 204 3.33 -8.80 10.92
C GLN A 204 3.10 -8.16 12.30
N ARG A 205 2.10 -7.27 12.43
CA ARG A 205 1.76 -6.56 13.67
C ARG A 205 0.62 -7.23 14.45
N ARG A 206 0.22 -8.46 14.09
CA ARG A 206 -0.92 -9.20 14.68
C ARG A 206 -0.89 -9.34 16.21
N SER A 207 0.31 -9.35 16.81
CA SER A 207 0.52 -9.43 18.27
C SER A 207 0.63 -8.06 18.95
N ARG A 208 0.50 -6.99 18.19
CA ARG A 208 0.60 -5.60 18.65
C ARG A 208 -0.79 -4.99 18.83
N PRO A 209 -0.90 -3.81 19.46
CA PRO A 209 -2.20 -3.17 19.64
C PRO A 209 -2.93 -2.92 18.31
N PHE A 210 -4.23 -3.17 18.30
CA PHE A 210 -5.17 -2.69 17.29
C PHE A 210 -6.12 -1.72 17.97
N LEU A 211 -6.09 -0.46 17.57
CA LEU A 211 -7.00 0.57 18.10
C LEU A 211 -7.90 1.08 16.97
N ALA A 212 -9.21 1.04 17.21
CA ALA A 212 -10.22 1.56 16.29
C ALA A 212 -10.79 2.87 16.85
N VAL A 213 -10.90 3.87 15.98
CA VAL A 213 -11.42 5.20 16.30
C VAL A 213 -12.45 5.57 15.26
N ASN A 214 -13.68 5.85 15.67
CA ASN A 214 -14.66 6.49 14.79
C ASN A 214 -14.54 8.01 14.94
N CYS A 215 -14.08 8.68 13.87
CA CYS A 215 -13.84 10.12 13.87
C CYS A 215 -15.11 10.94 13.96
N GLY A 216 -16.24 10.41 13.49
CA GLY A 216 -17.54 11.05 13.58
C GLY A 216 -18.19 10.96 14.98
N ALA A 217 -17.76 9.98 15.80
CA ALA A 217 -18.30 9.78 17.14
C ALA A 217 -17.65 10.70 18.20
N ILE A 218 -16.50 11.30 17.90
CA ILE A 218 -15.77 12.17 18.82
C ILE A 218 -16.09 13.64 18.50
N SER A 219 -16.33 14.44 19.56
CA SER A 219 -16.56 15.87 19.38
C SER A 219 -15.40 16.53 18.60
N PRO A 220 -15.69 17.42 17.62
CA PRO A 220 -14.65 18.13 16.84
C PRO A 220 -13.61 18.87 17.68
N HIS A 221 -13.95 19.28 18.88
CA HIS A 221 -13.04 19.97 19.83
C HIS A 221 -12.10 18.99 20.56
N LEU A 222 -12.44 17.71 20.64
CA LEU A 222 -11.66 16.72 21.37
C LEU A 222 -10.88 15.77 20.47
N ILE A 223 -11.31 15.60 19.23
CA ILE A 223 -10.74 14.60 18.33
C ILE A 223 -9.22 14.78 18.12
N GLU A 224 -8.74 16.01 18.04
CA GLU A 224 -7.31 16.29 17.92
C GLU A 224 -6.54 15.82 19.16
N SER A 225 -7.07 16.12 20.33
CA SER A 225 -6.52 15.70 21.61
C SER A 225 -6.56 14.19 21.80
N GLU A 226 -7.60 13.52 21.31
CA GLU A 226 -7.70 12.05 21.37
C GLU A 226 -6.70 11.40 20.40
N ILE A 227 -6.51 11.94 19.20
CA ILE A 227 -5.62 11.36 18.20
C ILE A 227 -4.15 11.59 18.55
N PHE A 228 -3.75 12.84 18.88
CA PHE A 228 -2.35 13.21 19.09
C PHE A 228 -1.94 13.33 20.55
N GLY A 229 -2.92 13.35 21.48
CA GLY A 229 -2.66 13.61 22.88
C GLY A 229 -2.53 15.10 23.21
N HIS A 230 -2.47 15.41 24.49
CA HIS A 230 -2.29 16.78 24.96
C HIS A 230 -1.41 16.86 26.20
N GLU A 231 -0.77 18.00 26.37
CA GLU A 231 -0.04 18.36 27.60
C GLU A 231 -0.99 18.97 28.62
N LYS A 232 -0.60 18.86 29.90
CA LYS A 232 -1.35 19.50 30.98
C LYS A 232 -1.43 21.01 30.75
N GLY A 233 -2.63 21.59 30.87
CA GLY A 233 -2.89 23.02 30.71
C GLY A 233 -2.99 23.51 29.25
N SER A 234 -3.03 22.64 28.28
CA SER A 234 -3.09 23.03 26.84
C SER A 234 -4.44 23.65 26.43
N PHE A 235 -5.51 23.34 27.14
CA PHE A 235 -6.84 23.94 26.99
C PHE A 235 -7.64 23.83 28.29
N THR A 236 -8.78 24.50 28.38
CA THR A 236 -9.67 24.45 29.55
C THR A 236 -10.19 23.03 29.75
N GLY A 237 -9.84 22.40 30.89
CA GLY A 237 -10.15 21.01 31.19
C GLY A 237 -9.00 20.02 30.98
N ALA A 238 -7.86 20.47 30.50
CA ALA A 238 -6.64 19.66 30.39
C ALA A 238 -5.89 19.57 31.73
N ASP A 239 -6.49 18.95 32.74
CA ASP A 239 -5.96 18.86 34.09
C ASP A 239 -4.72 17.99 34.23
N ARG A 240 -4.52 17.07 33.32
CA ARG A 240 -3.40 16.13 33.23
C ARG A 240 -2.96 15.92 31.80
N GLN A 241 -1.76 15.39 31.61
CA GLN A 241 -1.28 14.93 30.32
C GLN A 241 -2.10 13.71 29.83
N HIS A 242 -2.41 13.65 28.54
CA HIS A 242 -3.12 12.56 27.90
C HIS A 242 -2.32 12.01 26.71
N GLN A 243 -2.18 10.68 26.66
CA GLN A 243 -1.57 9.98 25.52
C GLN A 243 -2.61 9.72 24.44
N GLY A 244 -2.36 10.26 23.24
CA GLY A 244 -3.24 10.08 22.10
C GLY A 244 -3.19 8.68 21.48
N PHE A 245 -4.08 8.44 20.52
CA PHE A 245 -4.15 7.15 19.83
C PHE A 245 -2.86 6.77 19.11
N PHE A 246 -2.10 7.73 18.54
CA PHE A 246 -0.80 7.44 17.92
C PHE A 246 0.25 6.93 18.91
N GLU A 247 0.23 7.39 20.14
CA GLU A 247 1.12 6.87 21.19
C GLU A 247 0.67 5.49 21.65
N ARG A 248 -0.62 5.34 21.90
CA ARG A 248 -1.21 4.10 22.42
C ARG A 248 -1.19 2.95 21.40
N ALA A 249 -1.24 3.26 20.11
CA ALA A 249 -1.14 2.30 19.00
C ALA A 249 0.31 2.01 18.60
N ALA A 250 1.31 2.53 19.31
CA ALA A 250 2.72 2.40 18.93
C ALA A 250 3.10 0.95 18.59
N THR A 251 3.80 0.77 17.49
CA THR A 251 4.19 -0.52 16.87
C THR A 251 3.04 -1.37 16.35
N GLY A 252 1.79 -0.95 16.55
CA GLY A 252 0.57 -1.65 16.18
C GLY A 252 -0.12 -1.07 14.95
N THR A 253 -1.45 -1.11 14.98
CA THR A 253 -2.32 -0.61 13.89
C THR A 253 -3.37 0.34 14.47
N LEU A 254 -3.54 1.48 13.83
CA LEU A 254 -4.60 2.45 14.11
C LEU A 254 -5.61 2.42 12.97
N PHE A 255 -6.85 2.12 13.28
CA PHE A 255 -7.97 2.18 12.35
C PHE A 255 -8.76 3.47 12.60
N LEU A 256 -8.84 4.31 11.57
CA LEU A 256 -9.57 5.59 11.57
C LEU A 256 -10.81 5.45 10.71
N ASP A 257 -11.97 5.24 11.33
CA ASP A 257 -13.24 5.18 10.60
C ASP A 257 -13.83 6.57 10.42
N GLU A 258 -14.56 6.77 9.32
CA GLU A 258 -15.20 8.03 8.95
C GLU A 258 -14.21 9.22 8.90
N ILE A 259 -13.05 9.02 8.25
CA ILE A 259 -11.99 10.04 8.16
C ILE A 259 -12.48 11.36 7.55
N THR A 260 -13.50 11.33 6.72
CA THR A 260 -14.14 12.51 6.11
C THR A 260 -14.90 13.39 7.10
N GLU A 261 -15.09 12.95 8.35
CA GLU A 261 -15.67 13.75 9.42
C GLU A 261 -14.60 14.55 10.21
N MET A 262 -13.30 14.31 9.93
CA MET A 262 -12.22 15.14 10.46
C MET A 262 -12.21 16.52 9.81
N SER A 263 -11.85 17.56 10.60
CA SER A 263 -11.60 18.89 10.04
C SER A 263 -10.40 18.88 9.08
N MET A 264 -10.39 19.77 8.10
CA MET A 264 -9.29 19.92 7.15
C MET A 264 -7.95 20.19 7.84
N GLU A 265 -7.94 20.94 8.95
CA GLU A 265 -6.74 21.19 9.75
C GLU A 265 -6.16 19.92 10.37
N LEU A 266 -7.04 19.04 10.85
CA LEU A 266 -6.66 17.78 11.43
C LEU A 266 -6.11 16.80 10.38
N GLN A 267 -6.71 16.82 9.19
CA GLN A 267 -6.23 16.04 8.04
C GLN A 267 -4.82 16.48 7.61
N VAL A 268 -4.47 17.78 7.67
CA VAL A 268 -3.08 18.26 7.43
C VAL A 268 -2.10 17.68 8.45
N LYS A 269 -2.49 17.62 9.73
CA LYS A 269 -1.64 17.03 10.77
C LYS A 269 -1.47 15.53 10.57
N LEU A 270 -2.55 14.85 10.20
CA LEU A 270 -2.53 13.42 9.90
C LEU A 270 -1.60 13.11 8.71
N LEU A 271 -1.72 13.86 7.61
CA LEU A 271 -0.83 13.72 6.45
C LEU A 271 0.65 13.81 6.84
N ARG A 272 1.02 14.81 7.65
CA ARG A 272 2.40 14.96 8.14
C ARG A 272 2.86 13.73 8.95
N VAL A 273 1.97 13.14 9.74
CA VAL A 273 2.32 11.92 10.49
C VAL A 273 2.52 10.73 9.55
N LEU A 274 1.67 10.58 8.53
CA LEU A 274 1.80 9.51 7.54
C LEU A 274 3.09 9.61 6.73
N GLU A 275 3.52 10.85 6.40
CA GLU A 275 4.73 11.10 5.63
C GLU A 275 6.02 10.97 6.45
N THR A 276 6.01 11.50 7.68
CA THR A 276 7.24 11.69 8.46
C THR A 276 7.38 10.73 9.64
N GLY A 277 6.31 10.06 10.05
CA GLY A 277 6.27 9.28 11.27
C GLY A 277 6.40 10.13 12.54
N ARG A 278 6.13 11.45 12.48
CA ARG A 278 6.34 12.39 13.57
C ARG A 278 5.12 13.24 13.84
N PHE A 279 4.86 13.53 15.10
CA PHE A 279 3.77 14.39 15.54
C PHE A 279 4.13 15.12 16.84
N MET A 280 3.26 16.04 17.25
CA MET A 280 3.36 16.76 18.53
C MET A 280 2.02 16.67 19.25
N ARG A 281 2.05 16.61 20.59
CA ARG A 281 0.83 16.74 21.39
C ARG A 281 0.29 18.16 21.32
N VAL A 282 -0.99 18.32 21.54
CA VAL A 282 -1.63 19.65 21.68
C VAL A 282 -0.96 20.39 22.85
N GLY A 283 -0.52 21.62 22.59
CA GLY A 283 0.18 22.44 23.57
C GLY A 283 1.66 22.11 23.80
N SER A 284 2.24 21.20 23.00
CA SER A 284 3.66 20.83 23.08
C SER A 284 4.45 21.31 21.85
N THR A 285 5.72 21.61 22.08
CA THR A 285 6.72 21.81 21.02
C THR A 285 7.62 20.58 20.82
N GLN A 286 7.45 19.56 21.66
CA GLN A 286 8.23 18.34 21.59
C GLN A 286 7.70 17.44 20.47
N THR A 287 8.58 17.07 19.54
CA THR A 287 8.29 16.11 18.49
C THR A 287 8.39 14.68 19.03
N LEU A 288 7.34 13.91 18.84
CA LEU A 288 7.27 12.48 19.12
C LEU A 288 7.37 11.69 17.80
N GLN A 289 7.95 10.51 17.88
CA GLN A 289 8.05 9.59 16.76
C GLN A 289 7.08 8.42 16.95
N THR A 290 6.44 8.00 15.86
CA THR A 290 5.51 6.86 15.88
C THR A 290 5.86 5.87 14.78
N ASP A 291 5.68 4.59 15.10
CA ASP A 291 5.70 3.47 14.15
C ASP A 291 4.33 2.77 14.23
N VAL A 292 3.34 3.38 13.60
CA VAL A 292 1.95 2.89 13.57
C VAL A 292 1.55 2.64 12.12
N ARG A 293 1.01 1.46 11.84
CA ARG A 293 0.31 1.21 10.58
C ARG A 293 -1.07 1.85 10.64
N VAL A 294 -1.40 2.67 9.65
CA VAL A 294 -2.71 3.32 9.57
C VAL A 294 -3.60 2.59 8.56
N ILE A 295 -4.84 2.33 8.96
CA ILE A 295 -5.93 1.92 8.07
C ILE A 295 -7.03 2.97 8.25
N ALA A 296 -7.41 3.65 7.18
CA ALA A 296 -8.47 4.66 7.19
C ALA A 296 -9.71 4.15 6.46
N ALA A 297 -10.90 4.63 6.84
CA ALA A 297 -12.14 4.26 6.18
C ALA A 297 -13.09 5.45 6.01
N THR A 298 -13.94 5.38 5.00
CA THR A 298 -15.04 6.32 4.78
C THR A 298 -16.26 5.60 4.19
N ASN A 299 -17.44 6.12 4.50
CA ASN A 299 -18.69 5.73 3.88
C ASN A 299 -19.08 6.61 2.69
N ARG A 300 -18.29 7.65 2.41
CA ARG A 300 -18.49 8.59 1.29
C ARG A 300 -17.69 8.17 0.07
N CYS A 301 -18.14 8.58 -1.11
CA CYS A 301 -17.32 8.51 -2.31
C CYS A 301 -16.12 9.47 -2.14
N PRO A 302 -14.85 9.01 -2.24
CA PRO A 302 -13.68 9.86 -2.05
C PRO A 302 -13.66 11.09 -2.96
N TYR A 303 -14.05 10.93 -4.21
CA TYR A 303 -14.11 12.02 -5.18
C TYR A 303 -15.12 13.12 -4.78
N GLU A 304 -16.31 12.71 -4.34
CA GLU A 304 -17.32 13.64 -3.86
C GLU A 304 -16.88 14.31 -2.56
N ALA A 305 -16.17 13.60 -1.70
CA ALA A 305 -15.61 14.14 -0.47
C ALA A 305 -14.54 15.20 -0.76
N VAL A 306 -13.66 14.98 -1.74
CA VAL A 306 -12.67 15.97 -2.19
C VAL A 306 -13.37 17.16 -2.84
N ALA A 307 -14.29 16.93 -3.78
CA ALA A 307 -15.01 17.99 -4.47
C ALA A 307 -15.83 18.88 -3.50
N SER A 308 -16.35 18.29 -2.41
CA SER A 308 -17.09 19.03 -1.38
C SER A 308 -16.22 19.60 -0.25
N GLY A 309 -14.90 19.49 -0.35
CA GLY A 309 -13.96 19.99 0.65
C GLY A 309 -14.00 19.24 2.01
N LYS A 310 -14.46 18.00 2.03
CA LYS A 310 -14.49 17.14 3.21
C LYS A 310 -13.29 16.21 3.33
N LEU A 311 -12.58 15.98 2.24
CA LEU A 311 -11.34 15.23 2.19
C LEU A 311 -10.32 16.02 1.40
N ARG A 312 -9.08 16.04 1.87
CA ARG A 312 -7.97 16.61 1.11
C ARG A 312 -7.58 15.65 -0.02
N GLU A 313 -7.23 16.21 -1.16
CA GLU A 313 -6.76 15.44 -2.31
C GLU A 313 -5.41 14.74 -2.05
N ASP A 314 -4.59 15.34 -1.19
CA ASP A 314 -3.24 14.86 -0.85
C ASP A 314 -3.20 13.85 0.31
N LEU A 315 -4.32 13.60 0.98
CA LEU A 315 -4.42 12.62 2.06
C LEU A 315 -4.87 11.25 1.54
#